data_2cb968a523771a109152b5c39130f975
#
_entry.id   2cb968a523771a109152b5c39130f975
#
_cell.length_a   1.000
_cell.length_b   1.000
_cell.length_c   1.000
_cell.angle_alpha   90.00
_cell.angle_beta   90.00
_cell.angle_gamma   90.00
#
_symmetry.space_group_name_H-M   'P 1'
#
loop_
_entity.id
_entity.type
_entity.pdbx_description
1 polymer ?
#
loop_
_entity_poly.entity_id
_entity_poly.type
_entity_poly.pdbx_seq_one_letter_code
_entity_poly.pdbx_strand_id
1 'polypeptide(L)'
;MRTITKIGLIIICTYNVTVAQSQQVAIELTMVFDIPYIGPINRIEKITFGPNMRHSIENSKSERFYARLFVNKSKGKIIDINSHNFWKYDIEDKEYWVVPFEKALYKQDTTETKKEDSGKKRSSWSTTIGDDDNTLEGVSRVENYDVILLGKQSKKWVTTFTSANGRRLVLEEWSVPELPQLRLADSLNRALELELGRPDSVITPLGRGFSNMMLTIENIPHELEPIPGEIIKAVIKSYGDDDDEPNFSMKLEITKLISEALELRHFLVPNNYKKVTK
;
A
#
# COMPACT_ATOMS: atom_id res chain seq x y z
N MET A 1 -32.30 -39.08 -63.35
CA MET A 1 -32.55 -38.81 -61.95
C MET A 1 -31.22 -38.84 -61.23
N ARG A 2 -30.69 -37.68 -60.80
CA ARG A 2 -29.45 -37.58 -60.02
C ARG A 2 -29.85 -37.19 -58.62
N THR A 3 -29.61 -38.08 -57.65
CA THR A 3 -29.85 -37.87 -56.22
C THR A 3 -28.67 -37.16 -55.67
N ILE A 4 -28.82 -35.88 -55.17
CA ILE A 4 -27.82 -35.12 -54.56
C ILE A 4 -27.91 -35.39 -53.01
N THR A 5 -26.96 -36.13 -52.51
CA THR A 5 -26.80 -36.38 -51.06
C THR A 5 -26.21 -35.13 -50.41
N LYS A 6 -26.99 -34.40 -49.62
CA LYS A 6 -26.51 -33.28 -48.81
C LYS A 6 -25.79 -33.83 -47.56
N ILE A 7 -24.46 -33.74 -47.55
CA ILE A 7 -23.66 -34.00 -46.37
C ILE A 7 -23.71 -32.72 -45.49
N GLY A 8 -24.45 -32.78 -44.41
CA GLY A 8 -24.46 -31.72 -43.40
C GLY A 8 -23.19 -31.78 -42.58
N LEU A 9 -22.31 -30.80 -42.75
CA LEU A 9 -21.13 -30.61 -41.94
C LEU A 9 -21.56 -30.03 -40.55
N ILE A 10 -21.63 -30.87 -39.54
CA ILE A 10 -21.85 -30.42 -38.14
C ILE A 10 -20.52 -29.91 -37.59
N ILE A 11 -20.34 -28.59 -37.59
CA ILE A 11 -19.23 -27.93 -36.91
C ILE A 11 -19.55 -27.95 -35.41
N ILE A 12 -18.96 -28.88 -34.67
CA ILE A 12 -18.98 -28.87 -33.21
C ILE A 12 -17.98 -27.80 -32.75
N CYS A 13 -18.47 -26.58 -32.51
CA CYS A 13 -17.70 -25.57 -31.80
C CYS A 13 -17.55 -26.02 -30.33
N THR A 14 -16.47 -26.71 -30.01
CA THR A 14 -16.06 -26.91 -28.64
C THR A 14 -15.64 -25.55 -28.07
N TYR A 15 -16.58 -24.87 -27.41
CA TYR A 15 -16.22 -23.74 -26.53
C TYR A 15 -15.37 -24.30 -25.39
N ASN A 16 -14.07 -24.10 -25.49
CA ASN A 16 -13.19 -24.20 -24.32
C ASN A 16 -13.59 -23.06 -23.38
N VAL A 17 -14.55 -23.32 -22.50
CA VAL A 17 -14.79 -22.45 -21.35
C VAL A 17 -13.57 -22.63 -20.44
N THR A 18 -12.55 -21.83 -20.68
CA THR A 18 -11.47 -21.64 -19.70
C THR A 18 -12.15 -21.03 -18.47
N VAL A 19 -12.45 -21.86 -17.47
CA VAL A 19 -12.85 -21.36 -16.16
C VAL A 19 -11.69 -20.49 -15.70
N ALA A 20 -11.87 -19.19 -15.74
CA ALA A 20 -10.89 -18.26 -15.22
C ALA A 20 -10.72 -18.59 -13.74
N GLN A 21 -9.63 -19.29 -13.42
CA GLN A 21 -9.32 -19.67 -12.06
C GLN A 21 -9.12 -18.37 -11.26
N SER A 22 -9.89 -18.18 -10.22
CA SER A 22 -9.71 -17.02 -9.33
C SER A 22 -8.27 -16.98 -8.86
N GLN A 23 -7.68 -15.80 -8.89
CA GLN A 23 -6.29 -15.58 -8.52
C GLN A 23 -6.20 -14.84 -7.18
N GLN A 24 -5.11 -15.05 -6.48
CA GLN A 24 -4.68 -14.25 -5.35
C GLN A 24 -3.31 -13.67 -5.61
N VAL A 25 -3.00 -12.56 -4.93
CA VAL A 25 -1.68 -11.94 -4.98
C VAL A 25 -1.14 -11.76 -3.58
N ALA A 26 0.07 -12.25 -3.35
CA ALA A 26 0.81 -12.05 -2.12
C ALA A 26 1.90 -11.00 -2.33
N ILE A 27 1.92 -9.98 -1.45
CA ILE A 27 2.92 -8.91 -1.41
C ILE A 27 3.63 -8.98 -0.07
N GLU A 28 4.95 -8.86 -0.08
CA GLU A 28 5.74 -8.60 1.13
C GLU A 28 6.37 -7.21 1.02
N LEU A 29 6.07 -6.37 2.02
CA LEU A 29 6.58 -5.02 2.17
C LEU A 29 7.56 -4.99 3.34
N THR A 30 8.74 -4.44 3.12
CA THR A 30 9.68 -4.12 4.20
C THR A 30 9.71 -2.60 4.38
N MET A 31 9.51 -2.15 5.62
CA MET A 31 9.61 -0.76 6.00
C MET A 31 10.64 -0.61 7.10
N VAL A 32 11.48 0.40 6.98
CA VAL A 32 12.44 0.79 8.02
C VAL A 32 12.19 2.26 8.33
N PHE A 33 11.84 2.55 9.57
CA PHE A 33 11.68 3.92 10.07
C PHE A 33 12.89 4.22 10.95
N ASP A 34 13.60 5.27 10.64
CA ASP A 34 14.65 5.78 11.53
C ASP A 34 14.14 7.07 12.18
N ILE A 35 13.82 6.96 13.47
CA ILE A 35 13.20 8.02 14.24
C ILE A 35 14.23 8.51 15.25
N PRO A 36 14.50 9.83 15.32
CA PRO A 36 15.39 10.40 16.29
C PRO A 36 15.05 9.93 17.71
N TYR A 37 16.06 9.61 18.49
CA TYR A 37 15.97 9.09 19.88
C TYR A 37 15.38 7.68 20.01
N ILE A 38 14.47 7.23 19.12
CA ILE A 38 13.89 5.88 19.13
C ILE A 38 14.78 4.90 18.38
N GLY A 39 15.46 5.36 17.33
CA GLY A 39 16.30 4.55 16.45
C GLY A 39 15.48 3.74 15.42
N PRO A 40 16.13 2.79 14.75
CA PRO A 40 15.50 2.05 13.66
C PRO A 40 14.38 1.12 14.16
N ILE A 41 13.24 1.20 13.48
CA ILE A 41 12.10 0.28 13.60
C ILE A 41 11.96 -0.45 12.29
N ASN A 42 12.14 -1.75 12.30
CA ASN A 42 11.95 -2.63 11.16
C ASN A 42 10.52 -3.20 11.20
N ARG A 43 9.76 -3.00 10.12
CA ARG A 43 8.42 -3.56 9.95
C ARG A 43 8.37 -4.37 8.66
N ILE A 44 7.88 -5.59 8.75
CA ILE A 44 7.57 -6.43 7.62
C ILE A 44 6.07 -6.61 7.59
N GLU A 45 5.46 -6.31 6.47
CA GLU A 45 4.04 -6.53 6.24
C GLU A 45 3.85 -7.50 5.07
N LYS A 46 3.11 -8.58 5.32
CA LYS A 46 2.72 -9.55 4.30
C LYS A 46 1.24 -9.40 4.06
N ILE A 47 0.85 -9.12 2.82
CA ILE A 47 -0.54 -8.92 2.45
C ILE A 47 -0.89 -9.90 1.35
N THR A 48 -1.96 -10.66 1.53
CA THR A 48 -2.55 -11.50 0.50
C THR A 48 -3.91 -10.93 0.12
N PHE A 49 -4.07 -10.62 -1.15
CA PHE A 49 -5.32 -10.14 -1.74
C PHE A 49 -5.98 -11.27 -2.50
N GLY A 50 -7.25 -11.49 -2.23
CA GLY A 50 -8.13 -12.38 -2.98
C GLY A 50 -9.42 -11.67 -3.35
N PRO A 51 -10.31 -12.28 -4.16
CA PRO A 51 -11.61 -11.72 -4.47
C PRO A 51 -12.44 -11.47 -3.21
N ASN A 52 -12.69 -10.20 -2.89
CA ASN A 52 -13.41 -9.75 -1.70
C ASN A 52 -12.80 -10.19 -0.35
N MET A 53 -11.51 -10.52 -0.36
CA MET A 53 -10.79 -10.97 0.83
C MET A 53 -9.41 -10.32 0.92
N ARG A 54 -8.97 -10.05 2.15
CA ARG A 54 -7.61 -9.59 2.43
C ARG A 54 -7.11 -10.17 3.74
N HIS A 55 -5.92 -10.72 3.69
CA HIS A 55 -5.17 -11.17 4.86
C HIS A 55 -3.89 -10.34 4.97
N SER A 56 -3.67 -9.71 6.10
CA SER A 56 -2.44 -8.96 6.37
C SER A 56 -1.80 -9.43 7.67
N ILE A 57 -0.49 -9.59 7.63
CA ILE A 57 0.37 -9.91 8.77
C ILE A 57 1.38 -8.79 8.92
N GLU A 58 1.43 -8.20 10.09
CA GLU A 58 2.38 -7.16 10.45
C GLU A 58 3.33 -7.70 11.51
N ASN A 59 4.64 -7.52 11.27
CA ASN A 59 5.69 -7.83 12.23
C ASN A 59 6.59 -6.60 12.38
N SER A 60 6.56 -5.97 13.55
CA SER A 60 7.35 -4.78 13.86
C SER A 60 8.37 -5.11 14.95
N LYS A 61 9.62 -4.69 14.74
CA LYS A 61 10.74 -4.92 15.67
C LYS A 61 11.59 -3.67 15.79
N SER A 62 12.00 -3.34 17.02
CA SER A 62 13.01 -2.34 17.30
C SER A 62 14.25 -2.99 17.92
N GLU A 63 15.42 -2.47 17.57
CA GLU A 63 16.69 -2.92 18.16
C GLU A 63 16.92 -2.33 19.55
N ARG A 64 16.37 -1.14 19.83
CA ARG A 64 16.55 -0.47 21.11
C ARG A 64 15.67 -1.06 22.20
N PHE A 65 16.26 -1.38 23.33
CA PHE A 65 15.60 -2.09 24.44
C PHE A 65 14.31 -1.39 24.93
N TYR A 66 14.34 -0.09 25.14
CA TYR A 66 13.16 0.65 25.61
C TYR A 66 12.03 0.73 24.56
N ALA A 67 12.38 0.77 23.27
CA ALA A 67 11.40 0.80 22.20
C ALA A 67 10.76 -0.59 21.97
N ARG A 68 11.44 -1.68 22.30
CA ARG A 68 10.93 -3.05 22.16
C ARG A 68 9.62 -3.27 22.88
N LEU A 69 9.45 -2.67 24.05
CA LEU A 69 8.24 -2.83 24.87
C LEU A 69 6.97 -2.29 24.19
N PHE A 70 7.12 -1.32 23.28
CA PHE A 70 6.00 -0.65 22.62
C PHE A 70 5.87 -0.99 21.16
N VAL A 71 6.97 -1.33 20.49
CA VAL A 71 7.06 -1.49 19.05
C VAL A 71 6.97 -2.95 18.63
N ASN A 72 7.59 -3.86 19.39
CA ASN A 72 7.60 -5.28 19.02
C ASN A 72 6.18 -5.84 19.05
N LYS A 73 5.64 -6.13 17.88
CA LYS A 73 4.29 -6.66 17.70
C LYS A 73 4.25 -7.55 16.47
N SER A 74 3.56 -8.67 16.61
CA SER A 74 3.33 -9.59 15.51
C SER A 74 1.84 -9.90 15.45
N LYS A 75 1.12 -9.27 14.53
CA LYS A 75 -0.34 -9.32 14.45
C LYS A 75 -0.83 -9.65 13.06
N GLY A 76 -1.97 -10.31 12.99
CA GLY A 76 -2.64 -10.54 11.73
C GLY A 76 -4.08 -10.02 11.73
N LYS A 77 -4.58 -9.78 10.52
CA LYS A 77 -5.92 -9.29 10.26
C LYS A 77 -6.46 -9.96 9.00
N ILE A 78 -7.65 -10.50 9.08
CA ILE A 78 -8.34 -11.09 7.95
C ILE A 78 -9.71 -10.42 7.79
N ILE A 79 -9.99 -9.96 6.58
CA ILE A 79 -11.30 -9.45 6.19
C ILE A 79 -11.81 -10.33 5.05
N ASP A 80 -13.02 -10.83 5.19
CA ASP A 80 -13.75 -11.58 4.16
C ASP A 80 -15.18 -11.04 4.08
N ILE A 81 -15.47 -10.36 2.99
CA ILE A 81 -16.78 -9.76 2.75
C ILE A 81 -17.82 -10.82 2.50
N ASN A 82 -17.47 -11.89 1.77
CA ASN A 82 -18.43 -12.92 1.37
C ASN A 82 -19.08 -13.62 2.60
N SER A 83 -18.28 -13.82 3.65
CA SER A 83 -18.71 -14.42 4.90
C SER A 83 -19.02 -13.42 6.01
N HIS A 84 -18.89 -12.12 5.74
CA HIS A 84 -19.02 -11.03 6.72
C HIS A 84 -18.13 -11.25 7.95
N ASN A 85 -16.92 -11.72 7.73
CA ASN A 85 -15.97 -12.01 8.78
C ASN A 85 -14.85 -10.97 8.86
N PHE A 86 -14.56 -10.54 10.08
CA PHE A 86 -13.42 -9.73 10.40
C PHE A 86 -12.72 -10.31 11.63
N TRP A 87 -11.53 -10.89 11.42
CA TRP A 87 -10.72 -11.45 12.49
C TRP A 87 -9.45 -10.64 12.68
N LYS A 88 -9.03 -10.54 13.93
CA LYS A 88 -7.69 -10.11 14.32
C LYS A 88 -7.06 -11.21 15.15
N TYR A 89 -5.76 -11.35 15.07
CA TYR A 89 -5.04 -12.35 15.84
C TYR A 89 -3.65 -11.85 16.25
N ASP A 90 -3.15 -12.38 17.36
CA ASP A 90 -1.81 -12.20 17.87
C ASP A 90 -0.99 -13.45 17.59
N ILE A 91 0.17 -13.27 16.93
CA ILE A 91 1.00 -14.40 16.49
C ILE A 91 1.82 -14.95 17.65
N GLU A 92 2.25 -14.09 18.58
CA GLU A 92 3.07 -14.49 19.73
C GLU A 92 2.24 -15.26 20.74
N ASP A 93 1.05 -14.74 21.08
CA ASP A 93 0.13 -15.37 22.04
C ASP A 93 -0.67 -16.54 21.42
N LYS A 94 -0.67 -16.67 20.09
CA LYS A 94 -1.53 -17.61 19.35
C LYS A 94 -2.99 -17.47 19.72
N GLU A 95 -3.45 -16.23 19.82
CA GLU A 95 -4.83 -15.89 20.13
C GLU A 95 -5.50 -15.17 18.97
N TYR A 96 -6.81 -15.39 18.79
CA TYR A 96 -7.59 -14.62 17.84
C TYR A 96 -8.92 -14.17 18.42
N TRP A 97 -9.48 -13.10 17.89
CA TRP A 97 -10.80 -12.61 18.23
C TRP A 97 -11.56 -12.14 17.00
N VAL A 98 -12.89 -12.28 17.10
CA VAL A 98 -13.79 -11.76 16.09
C VAL A 98 -14.03 -10.28 16.37
N VAL A 99 -13.90 -9.46 15.36
CA VAL A 99 -14.25 -8.04 15.42
C VAL A 99 -15.61 -7.90 14.72
N PRO A 100 -16.55 -7.12 15.27
CA PRO A 100 -17.79 -6.80 14.55
C PRO A 100 -17.50 -6.27 13.15
N PHE A 101 -18.16 -6.83 12.12
CA PHE A 101 -17.85 -6.52 10.71
C PHE A 101 -18.07 -5.04 10.40
N GLU A 102 -18.99 -4.37 11.07
CA GLU A 102 -19.26 -2.94 10.96
C GLU A 102 -18.05 -2.07 11.30
N LYS A 103 -17.07 -2.61 12.04
CA LYS A 103 -15.78 -1.94 12.30
C LYS A 103 -14.78 -2.06 11.14
N ALA A 104 -15.05 -2.90 10.16
CA ALA A 104 -14.30 -2.95 8.92
C ALA A 104 -14.80 -1.93 7.89
N LEU A 105 -16.09 -1.54 8.01
CA LEU A 105 -16.71 -0.58 7.10
C LEU A 105 -16.08 0.82 7.27
N TYR A 106 -15.97 1.50 6.16
CA TYR A 106 -15.53 2.89 6.13
C TYR A 106 -16.57 3.78 6.81
N LYS A 107 -16.14 4.55 7.77
CA LYS A 107 -16.95 5.59 8.40
C LYS A 107 -16.43 6.92 7.92
N GLN A 108 -17.27 7.64 7.19
CA GLN A 108 -16.96 9.03 6.90
C GLN A 108 -16.98 9.80 8.23
N ASP A 109 -15.85 10.41 8.58
CA ASP A 109 -15.79 11.28 9.77
C ASP A 109 -16.73 12.47 9.57
N THR A 110 -17.92 12.34 10.11
CA THR A 110 -18.91 13.43 10.13
C THR A 110 -18.56 14.53 11.14
N THR A 111 -17.42 14.44 11.80
CA THR A 111 -16.94 15.39 12.80
C THR A 111 -16.27 16.65 12.21
N GLU A 112 -16.13 16.76 10.87
CA GLU A 112 -15.62 18.00 10.24
C GLU A 112 -16.57 19.18 10.25
N THR A 113 -17.78 19.07 10.83
CA THR A 113 -18.77 20.18 10.83
C THR A 113 -18.73 21.09 12.06
N LYS A 114 -17.64 21.13 12.85
CA LYS A 114 -17.48 22.12 13.93
C LYS A 114 -16.04 22.61 14.08
N LYS A 115 -15.47 23.16 13.02
CA LYS A 115 -14.43 24.19 13.09
C LYS A 115 -14.59 25.10 11.88
N GLU A 116 -15.63 25.91 11.92
CA GLU A 116 -15.59 27.23 11.30
C GLU A 116 -14.47 28.00 11.98
N ASP A 117 -13.62 28.54 11.18
CA ASP A 117 -12.54 29.47 11.46
C ASP A 117 -11.13 28.90 11.40
N SER A 118 -10.71 28.60 10.20
CA SER A 118 -9.43 28.97 9.61
C SER A 118 -9.32 28.34 8.20
N GLY A 119 -9.34 29.14 7.18
CA GLY A 119 -9.37 28.76 5.75
C GLY A 119 -8.08 28.12 5.21
N LYS A 120 -7.42 27.28 5.98
CA LYS A 120 -6.31 26.46 5.53
C LYS A 120 -6.65 24.99 5.77
N LYS A 121 -6.93 24.24 4.69
CA LYS A 121 -6.90 22.77 4.70
C LYS A 121 -5.50 22.36 5.11
N ARG A 122 -5.31 21.95 6.36
CA ARG A 122 -4.07 21.30 6.80
C ARG A 122 -3.98 19.95 6.10
N SER A 123 -3.00 19.75 5.23
CA SER A 123 -2.65 18.43 4.75
C SER A 123 -2.15 17.60 5.95
N SER A 124 -2.42 16.30 5.97
CA SER A 124 -1.95 15.43 7.07
C SER A 124 -0.41 15.38 7.18
N TRP A 125 0.29 15.85 6.16
CA TRP A 125 1.74 15.97 6.08
C TRP A 125 2.26 17.27 6.71
N SER A 126 1.43 18.33 6.82
CA SER A 126 1.83 19.58 7.48
C SER A 126 2.11 19.38 8.96
N THR A 127 1.50 18.36 9.60
CA THR A 127 1.78 17.99 10.99
C THR A 127 3.14 17.33 11.18
N THR A 128 3.71 16.72 10.14
CA THR A 128 5.04 16.08 10.19
C THR A 128 6.16 17.04 9.85
N ILE A 129 5.86 18.10 9.08
CA ILE A 129 6.82 19.14 8.67
C ILE A 129 6.74 20.38 9.61
N GLY A 130 5.80 20.42 10.57
CA GLY A 130 5.69 21.41 11.66
C GLY A 130 5.40 22.84 11.22
N ASP A 131 4.49 23.50 11.93
CA ASP A 131 4.10 24.91 11.90
C ASP A 131 3.67 25.60 10.60
N ASP A 132 2.84 26.64 10.74
CA ASP A 132 2.13 27.38 9.71
C ASP A 132 3.01 28.08 8.64
N ASP A 133 4.34 28.10 8.82
CA ASP A 133 5.31 28.73 7.89
C ASP A 133 5.93 27.75 6.87
N ASN A 134 5.46 26.51 6.79
CA ASN A 134 6.00 25.49 5.88
C ASN A 134 5.32 25.44 4.51
N THR A 135 5.08 26.58 3.90
CA THR A 135 4.62 26.60 2.52
C THR A 135 5.70 26.03 1.62
N LEU A 136 5.39 25.00 0.84
CA LEU A 136 6.31 24.46 -0.15
C LEU A 136 6.45 25.48 -1.30
N GLU A 137 7.69 25.89 -1.58
CA GLU A 137 7.97 26.91 -2.60
C GLU A 137 8.60 26.32 -3.84
N GLY A 138 9.25 25.20 -3.74
CA GLY A 138 9.98 24.62 -4.86
C GLY A 138 9.93 23.11 -4.91
N VAL A 139 10.01 22.58 -6.14
CA VAL A 139 10.18 21.17 -6.40
C VAL A 139 11.16 20.94 -7.52
N SER A 140 12.07 19.99 -7.36
CA SER A 140 12.99 19.55 -8.39
C SER A 140 13.05 18.04 -8.46
N ARG A 141 13.37 17.51 -9.65
CA ARG A 141 13.53 16.06 -9.84
C ARG A 141 14.71 15.74 -10.72
N VAL A 142 15.45 14.71 -10.34
CA VAL A 142 16.58 14.17 -11.09
C VAL A 142 16.36 12.67 -11.31
N GLU A 143 16.55 12.22 -12.54
CA GLU A 143 16.63 10.81 -12.90
C GLU A 143 18.09 10.34 -12.70
N ASN A 144 18.25 9.21 -12.04
CA ASN A 144 19.54 8.59 -11.79
C ASN A 144 19.62 7.19 -12.45
N TYR A 145 20.69 6.48 -12.11
CA TYR A 145 21.03 5.18 -12.70
C TYR A 145 20.00 4.09 -12.43
N ASP A 146 20.04 3.09 -13.29
CA ASP A 146 19.20 1.90 -13.23
C ASP A 146 19.78 0.86 -12.26
N VAL A 147 18.89 0.18 -11.52
CA VAL A 147 19.18 -1.00 -10.69
C VAL A 147 18.16 -2.10 -10.97
N ILE A 148 18.51 -3.34 -10.65
CA ILE A 148 17.58 -4.46 -10.80
C ILE A 148 16.83 -4.65 -9.49
N LEU A 149 15.50 -4.54 -9.51
CA LEU A 149 14.60 -4.81 -8.40
C LEU A 149 13.49 -5.75 -8.85
N LEU A 150 13.15 -6.75 -8.04
CA LEU A 150 12.19 -7.82 -8.39
C LEU A 150 12.46 -8.45 -9.77
N GLY A 151 13.73 -8.55 -10.18
CA GLY A 151 14.14 -9.06 -11.48
C GLY A 151 13.83 -8.15 -12.67
N LYS A 152 13.45 -6.91 -12.44
CA LYS A 152 13.17 -5.89 -13.45
C LYS A 152 14.18 -4.76 -13.36
N GLN A 153 14.52 -4.19 -14.51
CA GLN A 153 15.29 -2.95 -14.57
C GLN A 153 14.44 -1.81 -14.02
N SER A 154 14.93 -1.09 -13.02
CA SER A 154 14.27 0.03 -12.39
C SER A 154 15.05 1.31 -12.57
N LYS A 155 14.35 2.43 -12.65
CA LYS A 155 14.93 3.78 -12.67
C LYS A 155 14.79 4.41 -11.30
N LYS A 156 15.86 5.06 -10.83
CA LYS A 156 15.84 5.83 -9.60
C LYS A 156 15.51 7.29 -9.91
N TRP A 157 14.53 7.83 -9.20
CA TRP A 157 14.13 9.22 -9.24
C TRP A 157 14.39 9.86 -7.87
N VAL A 158 14.95 11.07 -7.87
CA VAL A 158 15.12 11.84 -6.64
C VAL A 158 14.31 13.12 -6.80
N THR A 159 13.23 13.24 -6.02
CA THR A 159 12.39 14.45 -5.99
C THR A 159 12.64 15.18 -4.67
N THR A 160 13.01 16.45 -4.76
CA THR A 160 13.25 17.33 -3.62
C THR A 160 12.17 18.39 -3.56
N PHE A 161 11.47 18.48 -2.44
CA PHE A 161 10.54 19.53 -2.09
C PHE A 161 11.26 20.48 -1.12
N THR A 162 11.17 21.77 -1.37
CA THR A 162 11.81 22.80 -0.54
C THR A 162 10.72 23.75 -0.02
N SER A 163 10.75 24.04 1.26
CA SER A 163 9.85 25.01 1.89
C SER A 163 10.50 26.39 2.00
N ALA A 164 9.69 27.42 2.22
CA ALA A 164 10.12 28.81 2.38
C ALA A 164 11.20 29.02 3.45
N ASN A 165 11.17 28.20 4.49
CA ASN A 165 12.13 28.25 5.60
C ASN A 165 13.37 27.35 5.40
N GLY A 166 13.62 26.86 4.18
CA GLY A 166 14.81 26.06 3.85
C GLY A 166 14.70 24.57 4.18
N ARG A 167 13.66 24.11 4.87
CA ARG A 167 13.46 22.67 5.12
C ARG A 167 13.29 21.90 3.83
N ARG A 168 13.75 20.65 3.82
CA ARG A 168 13.73 19.82 2.62
C ARG A 168 13.10 18.46 2.90
N LEU A 169 12.24 18.01 1.97
CA LEU A 169 11.75 16.64 1.91
C LEU A 169 12.32 16.00 0.63
N VAL A 170 13.14 14.99 0.80
CA VAL A 170 13.77 14.27 -0.32
C VAL A 170 13.13 12.90 -0.44
N LEU A 171 12.57 12.63 -1.61
CA LEU A 171 11.96 11.35 -1.99
C LEU A 171 12.84 10.66 -3.03
N GLU A 172 13.45 9.55 -2.64
CA GLU A 172 14.15 8.68 -3.57
C GLU A 172 13.20 7.52 -3.92
N GLU A 173 12.81 7.40 -5.18
CA GLU A 173 11.81 6.41 -5.62
C GLU A 173 12.36 5.60 -6.79
N TRP A 174 12.12 4.30 -6.77
CA TRP A 174 12.51 3.39 -7.84
C TRP A 174 11.27 2.87 -8.54
N SER A 175 11.15 3.26 -9.81
CA SER A 175 10.08 2.81 -10.69
C SER A 175 10.54 1.66 -11.57
N VAL A 176 9.64 0.75 -11.83
CA VAL A 176 9.81 -0.33 -12.80
C VAL A 176 8.73 -0.21 -13.87
N PRO A 177 8.96 -0.78 -15.07
CA PRO A 177 7.86 -0.98 -16.00
C PRO A 177 6.72 -1.76 -15.35
N GLU A 178 5.58 -1.72 -15.96
CA GLU A 178 4.36 -2.40 -15.54
C GLU A 178 4.58 -3.79 -14.93
N LEU A 179 4.00 -4.00 -13.74
CA LEU A 179 3.97 -5.28 -13.02
C LEU A 179 2.52 -5.81 -12.99
N PRO A 180 2.15 -6.77 -13.84
CA PRO A 180 0.78 -7.30 -13.90
C PRO A 180 0.28 -7.80 -12.53
N GLN A 181 1.16 -8.38 -11.72
CA GLN A 181 0.83 -8.84 -10.37
C GLN A 181 0.45 -7.68 -9.43
N LEU A 182 1.15 -6.55 -9.52
CA LEU A 182 0.85 -5.37 -8.68
C LEU A 182 -0.48 -4.74 -9.11
N ARG A 183 -0.77 -4.70 -10.40
CA ARG A 183 -2.07 -4.24 -10.91
C ARG A 183 -3.21 -5.15 -10.50
N LEU A 184 -2.99 -6.46 -10.51
CA LEU A 184 -4.00 -7.40 -10.01
C LEU A 184 -4.25 -7.18 -8.51
N ALA A 185 -3.18 -7.03 -7.71
CA ALA A 185 -3.31 -6.72 -6.29
C ALA A 185 -4.07 -5.41 -6.04
N ASP A 186 -3.75 -4.37 -6.82
CA ASP A 186 -4.44 -3.08 -6.76
C ASP A 186 -5.93 -3.22 -7.11
N SER A 187 -6.25 -3.94 -8.16
CA SER A 187 -7.63 -4.22 -8.57
C SER A 187 -8.42 -4.96 -7.49
N LEU A 188 -7.83 -6.01 -6.90
CA LEU A 188 -8.45 -6.78 -5.83
C LEU A 188 -8.63 -5.94 -4.55
N ASN A 189 -7.62 -5.14 -4.19
CA ASN A 189 -7.70 -4.23 -3.06
C ASN A 189 -8.76 -3.15 -3.26
N ARG A 190 -8.81 -2.55 -4.45
CA ARG A 190 -9.80 -1.51 -4.80
C ARG A 190 -11.22 -2.07 -4.72
N ALA A 191 -11.47 -3.26 -5.29
CA ALA A 191 -12.77 -3.90 -5.20
C ALA A 191 -13.19 -4.12 -3.74
N LEU A 192 -12.29 -4.65 -2.91
CA LEU A 192 -12.53 -4.84 -1.47
C LEU A 192 -12.83 -3.53 -0.74
N GLU A 193 -12.05 -2.48 -0.99
CA GLU A 193 -12.22 -1.18 -0.32
C GLU A 193 -13.54 -0.50 -0.72
N LEU A 194 -13.96 -0.62 -1.98
CA LEU A 194 -15.26 -0.14 -2.44
C LEU A 194 -16.41 -0.87 -1.75
N GLU A 195 -16.35 -2.19 -1.63
CA GLU A 195 -17.34 -3.00 -0.91
C GLU A 195 -17.37 -2.68 0.60
N LEU A 196 -16.24 -2.27 1.18
CA LEU A 196 -16.19 -1.75 2.55
C LEU A 196 -16.72 -0.31 2.67
N GLY A 197 -17.23 0.27 1.57
CA GLY A 197 -17.84 1.60 1.53
C GLY A 197 -16.86 2.76 1.40
N ARG A 198 -15.57 2.51 1.11
CA ARG A 198 -14.61 3.59 0.92
C ARG A 198 -14.84 4.28 -0.41
N PRO A 199 -14.95 5.62 -0.47
CA PRO A 199 -15.07 6.34 -1.72
C PRO A 199 -13.86 6.11 -2.62
N ASP A 200 -14.10 5.93 -3.92
CA ASP A 200 -13.05 5.66 -4.89
C ASP A 200 -11.94 6.72 -4.92
N SER A 201 -12.33 7.98 -4.70
CA SER A 201 -11.41 9.14 -4.68
C SER A 201 -10.36 9.09 -3.57
N VAL A 202 -10.58 8.30 -2.50
CA VAL A 202 -9.63 8.17 -1.38
C VAL A 202 -8.87 6.85 -1.39
N ILE A 203 -9.13 5.97 -2.36
CA ILE A 203 -8.38 4.72 -2.52
C ILE A 203 -7.10 5.02 -3.29
N THR A 204 -5.97 4.94 -2.60
CA THR A 204 -4.66 5.17 -3.24
C THR A 204 -4.20 3.90 -3.94
N PRO A 205 -3.91 3.95 -5.26
CA PRO A 205 -3.37 2.82 -5.99
C PRO A 205 -2.03 2.34 -5.44
N LEU A 206 -1.83 1.03 -5.40
CA LEU A 206 -0.55 0.44 -5.07
C LEU A 206 0.48 0.85 -6.15
N GLY A 207 1.71 1.17 -5.72
CA GLY A 207 2.78 1.55 -6.66
C GLY A 207 2.68 2.97 -7.24
N ARG A 208 1.74 3.82 -6.80
CA ARG A 208 1.62 5.20 -7.29
C ARG A 208 2.83 6.09 -6.96
N GLY A 209 3.52 5.81 -5.85
CA GLY A 209 4.63 6.62 -5.36
C GLY A 209 4.22 7.85 -4.55
N PHE A 210 5.13 8.26 -3.67
CA PHE A 210 4.89 9.37 -2.75
C PHE A 210 5.00 10.73 -3.44
N SER A 211 5.98 10.92 -4.34
CA SER A 211 6.14 12.19 -5.06
C SER A 211 4.94 12.50 -5.95
N ASN A 212 4.42 11.52 -6.69
CA ASN A 212 3.23 11.70 -7.51
C ASN A 212 2.01 12.07 -6.66
N MET A 213 1.92 11.51 -5.44
CA MET A 213 0.87 11.82 -4.49
C MET A 213 1.03 13.24 -3.92
N MET A 214 2.23 13.62 -3.51
CA MET A 214 2.54 14.97 -3.00
C MET A 214 2.24 16.06 -4.02
N LEU A 215 2.67 15.89 -5.26
CA LEU A 215 2.40 16.85 -6.34
C LEU A 215 0.89 17.07 -6.57
N THR A 216 0.07 16.03 -6.33
CA THR A 216 -1.39 16.13 -6.48
C THR A 216 -2.05 16.84 -5.30
N ILE A 217 -1.58 16.57 -4.06
CA ILE A 217 -2.19 17.07 -2.82
C ILE A 217 -1.83 18.53 -2.55
N GLU A 218 -0.54 18.86 -2.68
CA GLU A 218 -0.03 20.18 -2.27
C GLU A 218 -0.29 21.27 -3.31
N ASN A 219 -0.78 20.92 -4.50
CA ASN A 219 -1.07 21.85 -5.59
C ASN A 219 0.09 22.84 -5.85
N ILE A 220 1.32 22.35 -5.78
CA ILE A 220 2.54 23.13 -5.99
C ILE A 220 2.66 23.44 -7.47
N PRO A 221 2.94 24.69 -7.86
CA PRO A 221 3.26 25.02 -9.24
C PRO A 221 4.51 24.25 -9.70
N HIS A 222 4.37 23.35 -10.66
CA HIS A 222 5.48 22.56 -11.19
C HIS A 222 5.25 22.18 -12.65
N GLU A 223 6.32 21.91 -13.35
CA GLU A 223 6.33 21.38 -14.73
C GLU A 223 6.70 19.89 -14.76
N LEU A 224 6.72 19.21 -13.60
CA LEU A 224 7.14 17.82 -13.50
C LEU A 224 6.04 16.87 -13.93
N GLU A 225 6.37 16.00 -14.88
CA GLU A 225 5.52 14.86 -15.22
C GLU A 225 5.49 13.83 -14.09
N PRO A 226 4.40 13.07 -13.92
CA PRO A 226 4.38 11.95 -13.00
C PRO A 226 5.49 10.94 -13.30
N ILE A 227 6.09 10.34 -12.26
CA ILE A 227 7.05 9.27 -12.46
C ILE A 227 6.39 8.11 -13.20
N PRO A 228 6.93 7.68 -14.35
CA PRO A 228 6.36 6.60 -15.13
C PRO A 228 6.59 5.24 -14.47
N GLY A 229 5.66 4.31 -14.71
CA GLY A 229 5.72 2.95 -14.17
C GLY A 229 5.21 2.85 -12.74
N GLU A 230 5.60 1.79 -12.06
CA GLU A 230 5.15 1.44 -10.71
C GLU A 230 6.30 1.56 -9.72
N ILE A 231 6.08 2.30 -8.65
CA ILE A 231 7.08 2.51 -7.60
C ILE A 231 7.06 1.29 -6.67
N ILE A 232 8.19 0.59 -6.59
CA ILE A 232 8.36 -0.61 -5.78
C ILE A 232 9.30 -0.42 -4.59
N LYS A 233 10.02 0.71 -4.58
CA LYS A 233 10.88 1.10 -3.48
C LYS A 233 10.86 2.61 -3.35
N ALA A 234 10.82 3.10 -2.12
CA ALA A 234 10.92 4.50 -1.79
C ALA A 234 11.77 4.71 -0.54
N VAL A 235 12.52 5.81 -0.51
CA VAL A 235 13.18 6.34 0.69
C VAL A 235 12.75 7.78 0.85
N ILE A 236 12.19 8.10 2.01
CA ILE A 236 11.75 9.44 2.38
C ILE A 236 12.73 9.97 3.41
N LYS A 237 13.25 11.17 3.20
CA LYS A 237 14.16 11.84 4.13
C LYS A 237 13.67 13.26 4.37
N SER A 238 13.54 13.64 5.63
CA SER A 238 13.18 15.01 6.05
C SER A 238 14.39 15.67 6.70
N TYR A 239 14.69 16.88 6.27
CA TYR A 239 15.81 17.68 6.76
C TYR A 239 15.29 18.98 7.38
N GLY A 240 15.93 19.45 8.46
CA GLY A 240 15.75 20.80 8.99
C GLY A 240 16.34 21.87 8.07
N ASP A 241 16.35 23.13 8.53
CA ASP A 241 16.70 24.27 7.72
C ASP A 241 18.13 24.20 7.16
N ASP A 242 19.12 23.92 7.99
CA ASP A 242 20.53 23.85 7.62
C ASP A 242 21.15 22.47 7.89
N ASP A 243 20.32 21.44 8.06
CA ASP A 243 20.78 20.11 8.43
C ASP A 243 21.34 19.34 7.23
N ASP A 244 22.56 18.78 7.38
CA ASP A 244 23.17 17.87 6.42
C ASP A 244 22.66 16.41 6.60
N GLU A 245 22.20 16.08 7.81
CA GLU A 245 21.64 14.77 8.13
C GLU A 245 20.12 14.83 8.26
N PRO A 246 19.39 13.78 7.83
CA PRO A 246 17.94 13.77 7.92
C PRO A 246 17.47 13.63 9.38
N ASN A 247 16.53 14.46 9.78
CA ASN A 247 15.83 14.37 11.06
C ASN A 247 14.91 13.15 11.14
N PHE A 248 14.47 12.64 10.00
CA PHE A 248 13.64 11.46 9.88
C PHE A 248 13.95 10.77 8.57
N SER A 249 14.01 9.46 8.60
CA SER A 249 14.03 8.68 7.36
C SER A 249 13.08 7.48 7.42
N MET A 250 12.48 7.18 6.28
CA MET A 250 11.66 5.99 6.08
C MET A 250 12.03 5.33 4.76
N LYS A 251 12.31 4.04 4.80
CA LYS A 251 12.47 3.20 3.61
C LYS A 251 11.27 2.27 3.50
N LEU A 252 10.73 2.15 2.31
CA LEU A 252 9.70 1.18 1.94
C LEU A 252 10.16 0.42 0.70
N GLU A 253 9.99 -0.90 0.69
CA GLU A 253 10.39 -1.74 -0.45
C GLU A 253 9.46 -2.95 -0.56
N ILE A 254 8.93 -3.21 -1.77
CA ILE A 254 8.27 -4.47 -2.11
C ILE A 254 9.36 -5.51 -2.34
N THR A 255 9.52 -6.46 -1.41
CA THR A 255 10.57 -7.47 -1.48
C THR A 255 10.09 -8.76 -2.12
N LYS A 256 8.76 -8.98 -2.18
CA LYS A 256 8.15 -10.14 -2.79
C LYS A 256 6.80 -9.78 -3.41
N LEU A 257 6.55 -10.32 -4.61
CA LEU A 257 5.31 -10.12 -5.35
C LEU A 257 5.01 -11.40 -6.13
N ILE A 258 3.96 -12.12 -5.73
CA ILE A 258 3.58 -13.42 -6.32
C ILE A 258 2.09 -13.42 -6.62
N SER A 259 1.74 -13.86 -7.84
CA SER A 259 0.36 -14.19 -8.23
C SER A 259 0.25 -15.71 -8.36
N GLU A 260 -0.78 -16.28 -7.77
CA GLU A 260 -1.04 -17.71 -7.75
C GLU A 260 -2.55 -18.01 -7.75
N ALA A 261 -2.93 -19.29 -7.93
CA ALA A 261 -4.29 -19.72 -7.80
C ALA A 261 -4.84 -19.41 -6.39
N LEU A 262 -6.12 -19.03 -6.32
CA LEU A 262 -6.78 -18.73 -5.04
C LEU A 262 -6.78 -19.97 -4.13
N GLU A 263 -6.22 -19.81 -2.94
CA GLU A 263 -6.25 -20.80 -1.87
C GLU A 263 -6.95 -20.22 -0.64
N LEU A 264 -8.17 -20.64 -0.39
CA LEU A 264 -8.99 -20.12 0.73
C LEU A 264 -8.33 -20.29 2.10
N ARG A 265 -7.44 -21.30 2.26
CA ARG A 265 -6.70 -21.49 3.51
C ARG A 265 -5.85 -20.28 3.91
N HIS A 266 -5.42 -19.46 2.94
CA HIS A 266 -4.66 -18.25 3.21
C HIS A 266 -5.49 -17.13 3.86
N PHE A 267 -6.82 -17.27 3.85
CA PHE A 267 -7.76 -16.31 4.44
C PHE A 267 -8.47 -16.88 5.70
N LEU A 268 -7.85 -17.87 6.32
CA LEU A 268 -8.35 -18.44 7.57
C LEU A 268 -7.38 -18.14 8.71
N VAL A 269 -7.92 -18.02 9.92
CA VAL A 269 -7.13 -18.00 11.15
C VAL A 269 -6.40 -19.34 11.28
N PRO A 270 -5.10 -19.37 11.64
CA PRO A 270 -4.39 -20.63 11.82
C PRO A 270 -5.06 -21.54 12.85
N ASN A 271 -5.17 -22.84 12.54
CA ASN A 271 -5.95 -23.81 13.35
C ASN A 271 -5.47 -23.97 14.80
N ASN A 272 -4.22 -23.60 15.09
CA ASN A 272 -3.61 -23.72 16.42
C ASN A 272 -3.79 -22.47 17.29
N TYR A 273 -4.67 -21.52 16.88
CA TYR A 273 -4.94 -20.31 17.63
C TYR A 273 -6.19 -20.47 18.48
N LYS A 274 -6.13 -19.96 19.71
CA LYS A 274 -7.24 -19.98 20.66
C LYS A 274 -8.14 -18.75 20.47
N LYS A 275 -9.44 -18.97 20.40
CA LYS A 275 -10.42 -17.87 20.38
C LYS A 275 -10.49 -17.22 21.76
N VAL A 276 -10.40 -15.90 21.78
CA VAL A 276 -10.55 -15.07 22.99
C VAL A 276 -11.58 -13.96 22.75
N THR A 277 -12.07 -13.37 23.82
CA THR A 277 -12.93 -12.18 23.78
C THR A 277 -12.09 -10.95 24.14
N LYS A 278 -12.06 -9.96 23.26
CA LYS A 278 -11.34 -8.67 23.49
C LYS A 278 -12.27 -7.51 23.23
#